data_bb49f1f22dedc735a8a74349a3354596
#
_entry.id   bb49f1f22dedc735a8a74349a3354596
#
_cell.length_a   1.000
_cell.length_b   1.000
_cell.length_c   1.000
_cell.angle_alpha   90.00
_cell.angle_beta   90.00
_cell.angle_gamma   90.00
#
_symmetry.space_group_name_H-M   'P 1'
#
loop_
_entity.id
_entity.type
_entity.pdbx_description
1 polymer ?
#
loop_
_entity_poly.entity_id
_entity_poly.type
_entity_poly.pdbx_seq_one_letter_code
_entity_poly.pdbx_strand_id
1 'polypeptide(L)'
;MKTITIPKITPSGELDKIFDTLPLHTIGCCNWPVEFPYTPKAGFKLFHDGKCLYIKFIVTEDDIKASVTEDQGRTWTDPCVEFFVSPEGNLDYYNFECTCTGKLLLAWHPADATTEAAGKEVLDSVKRTPSLGTEPFGLREGEHSWSVIEVIPATALFRSGVESFDGKKMTANFYKCGDELPTPHFLSWNPIEWKEPSFHRPEQFGELVFE
;
A
#
# COMPACT_ATOMS: atom_id res chain seq x y z
N MET A 1 -6.70 17.95 -1.21
CA MET A 1 -6.83 16.65 -0.54
C MET A 1 -7.80 15.80 -1.35
N LYS A 2 -7.41 14.58 -1.72
CA LYS A 2 -8.28 13.64 -2.45
C LYS A 2 -9.16 12.86 -1.46
N THR A 3 -10.34 12.43 -1.90
CA THR A 3 -11.28 11.62 -1.10
C THR A 3 -11.73 10.42 -1.92
N ILE A 4 -11.83 9.26 -1.30
CA ILE A 4 -12.40 8.03 -1.88
C ILE A 4 -13.52 7.54 -0.98
N THR A 5 -14.70 7.26 -1.56
CA THR A 5 -15.73 6.44 -0.91
C THR A 5 -15.47 4.97 -1.24
N ILE A 6 -15.32 4.15 -0.21
CA ILE A 6 -15.01 2.72 -0.32
C ILE A 6 -16.30 1.93 -0.20
N PRO A 7 -16.72 1.22 -1.26
CA PRO A 7 -17.98 0.49 -1.24
C PRO A 7 -17.90 -0.74 -0.30
N LYS A 8 -19.02 -1.01 0.37
CA LYS A 8 -19.19 -2.24 1.13
C LYS A 8 -19.68 -3.36 0.23
N ILE A 9 -18.87 -4.41 0.08
CA ILE A 9 -19.18 -5.58 -0.76
C ILE A 9 -18.89 -6.85 0.05
N THR A 10 -19.87 -7.74 0.17
CA THR A 10 -19.64 -9.08 0.71
C THR A 10 -19.02 -9.95 -0.39
N PRO A 11 -17.75 -10.41 -0.24
CA PRO A 11 -17.11 -11.20 -1.28
C PRO A 11 -17.86 -12.50 -1.56
N SER A 12 -18.14 -12.77 -2.82
CA SER A 12 -18.70 -14.04 -3.29
C SER A 12 -17.96 -14.47 -4.57
N GLY A 13 -17.23 -15.56 -4.51
CA GLY A 13 -16.45 -16.08 -5.63
C GLY A 13 -15.04 -15.47 -5.73
N GLU A 14 -14.55 -15.31 -6.95
CA GLU A 14 -13.19 -14.86 -7.24
C GLU A 14 -13.04 -13.34 -7.03
N LEU A 15 -12.08 -12.93 -6.21
CA LEU A 15 -11.83 -11.51 -5.91
C LEU A 15 -11.55 -10.67 -7.16
N ASP A 16 -10.85 -11.23 -8.16
CA ASP A 16 -10.54 -10.52 -9.39
C ASP A 16 -11.79 -10.03 -10.12
N LYS A 17 -12.86 -10.83 -10.15
CA LYS A 17 -14.13 -10.44 -10.76
C LYS A 17 -14.80 -9.25 -10.04
N ILE A 18 -14.63 -9.18 -8.72
CA ILE A 18 -15.12 -8.04 -7.94
C ILE A 18 -14.29 -6.81 -8.28
N PHE A 19 -12.96 -6.93 -8.22
CA PHE A 19 -12.06 -5.83 -8.56
C PHE A 19 -12.26 -5.30 -9.98
N ASP A 20 -12.63 -6.15 -10.95
CA ASP A 20 -12.87 -5.72 -12.34
C ASP A 20 -14.02 -4.72 -12.46
N THR A 21 -14.99 -4.76 -11.54
CA THR A 21 -16.13 -3.81 -11.50
C THR A 21 -15.82 -2.48 -10.84
N LEU A 22 -14.69 -2.37 -10.13
CA LEU A 22 -14.36 -1.20 -9.32
C LEU A 22 -13.50 -0.20 -10.10
N PRO A 23 -13.59 1.10 -9.75
CA PRO A 23 -12.76 2.13 -10.35
C PRO A 23 -11.27 1.92 -10.01
N LEU A 24 -10.40 2.24 -10.95
CA LEU A 24 -8.96 2.30 -10.74
C LEU A 24 -8.58 3.70 -10.25
N HIS A 25 -7.95 3.78 -9.10
CA HIS A 25 -7.36 5.00 -8.55
C HIS A 25 -5.87 5.04 -8.89
N THR A 26 -5.41 6.08 -9.58
CA THR A 26 -4.02 6.20 -10.03
C THR A 26 -3.10 6.71 -8.92
N ILE A 27 -1.98 6.02 -8.71
CA ILE A 27 -0.82 6.50 -7.94
C ILE A 27 0.10 7.20 -8.93
N GLY A 28 -0.09 8.51 -9.13
CA GLY A 28 0.57 9.22 -10.24
C GLY A 28 1.12 10.60 -9.88
N CYS A 29 1.13 10.96 -8.58
CA CYS A 29 1.78 12.20 -8.16
C CYS A 29 3.29 11.96 -8.08
N CYS A 30 4.04 12.49 -9.05
CA CYS A 30 5.50 12.55 -9.03
C CYS A 30 5.91 13.80 -8.25
N ASN A 31 6.17 13.63 -6.95
CA ASN A 31 6.38 14.77 -6.04
C ASN A 31 7.81 15.36 -6.14
N TRP A 32 8.78 14.60 -6.65
CA TRP A 32 10.20 14.99 -6.78
C TRP A 32 10.70 14.77 -8.22
N PRO A 33 10.10 15.45 -9.24
CA PRO A 33 10.33 15.15 -10.65
C PRO A 33 11.71 15.57 -11.17
N VAL A 34 12.47 16.38 -10.43
CA VAL A 34 13.82 16.80 -10.83
C VAL A 34 14.81 15.68 -10.57
N GLU A 35 14.77 15.06 -9.40
CA GLU A 35 15.67 13.99 -8.99
C GLU A 35 15.17 12.61 -9.44
N PHE A 36 13.82 12.41 -9.43
CA PHE A 36 13.17 11.13 -9.72
C PHE A 36 12.05 11.30 -10.74
N PRO A 37 12.38 11.52 -12.02
CA PRO A 37 11.40 11.80 -13.07
C PRO A 37 10.63 10.57 -13.57
N TYR A 38 11.09 9.34 -13.25
CA TYR A 38 10.45 8.13 -13.72
C TYR A 38 9.10 7.90 -13.04
N THR A 39 8.09 7.66 -13.86
CA THR A 39 6.69 7.50 -13.41
C THR A 39 6.09 6.20 -13.96
N PRO A 40 6.31 5.06 -13.30
CA PRO A 40 5.64 3.81 -13.67
C PRO A 40 4.12 3.97 -13.61
N LYS A 41 3.41 3.15 -14.38
CA LYS A 41 1.95 3.07 -14.29
C LYS A 41 1.58 2.30 -13.04
N ALA A 42 1.03 2.97 -12.04
CA ALA A 42 0.61 2.35 -10.80
C ALA A 42 -0.79 2.83 -10.38
N GLY A 43 -1.55 1.93 -9.80
CA GLY A 43 -2.87 2.26 -9.29
C GLY A 43 -3.42 1.15 -8.39
N PHE A 44 -4.56 1.41 -7.79
CA PHE A 44 -5.21 0.47 -6.90
C PHE A 44 -6.74 0.51 -7.06
N LYS A 45 -7.37 -0.59 -6.67
CA LYS A 45 -8.81 -0.73 -6.52
C LYS A 45 -9.08 -1.25 -5.13
N LEU A 46 -10.19 -0.86 -4.51
CA LEU A 46 -10.47 -1.26 -3.13
C LEU A 46 -11.97 -1.36 -2.84
N PHE A 47 -12.29 -2.21 -1.87
CA PHE A 47 -13.60 -2.35 -1.24
C PHE A 47 -13.44 -2.91 0.18
N HIS A 48 -14.49 -2.94 0.99
CA HIS A 48 -14.48 -3.61 2.29
C HIS A 48 -15.72 -4.49 2.48
N ASP A 49 -15.65 -5.43 3.44
CA ASP A 49 -16.80 -6.25 3.81
C ASP A 49 -17.30 -5.95 5.24
N GLY A 50 -16.77 -4.91 5.84
CA GLY A 50 -16.97 -4.52 7.23
C GLY A 50 -15.86 -5.03 8.15
N LYS A 51 -15.31 -6.20 7.92
CA LYS A 51 -14.24 -6.81 8.73
C LYS A 51 -12.87 -6.68 8.11
N CYS A 52 -12.80 -6.74 6.79
CA CYS A 52 -11.56 -6.64 6.03
C CYS A 52 -11.65 -5.53 4.99
N LEU A 53 -10.54 -4.84 4.78
CA LEU A 53 -10.27 -4.00 3.63
C LEU A 53 -9.56 -4.85 2.57
N TYR A 54 -10.04 -4.79 1.34
CA TYR A 54 -9.50 -5.50 0.18
C TYR A 54 -8.88 -4.46 -0.74
N ILE A 55 -7.59 -4.58 -1.02
CA ILE A 55 -6.86 -3.69 -1.95
C ILE A 55 -6.21 -4.55 -3.02
N LYS A 56 -6.40 -4.20 -4.29
CA LYS A 56 -5.63 -4.75 -5.41
C LYS A 56 -4.78 -3.66 -6.00
N PHE A 57 -3.47 -3.75 -5.85
CA PHE A 57 -2.51 -2.92 -6.54
C PHE A 57 -2.20 -3.50 -7.92
N ILE A 58 -2.04 -2.63 -8.92
CA ILE A 58 -1.76 -2.96 -10.30
C ILE A 58 -0.65 -2.04 -10.77
N VAL A 59 0.46 -2.62 -11.23
CA VAL A 59 1.67 -1.89 -11.61
C VAL A 59 2.17 -2.36 -12.96
N THR A 60 2.65 -1.41 -13.79
CA THR A 60 3.50 -1.68 -14.95
C THR A 60 4.71 -0.76 -14.86
N GLU A 61 5.89 -1.35 -14.77
CA GLU A 61 7.15 -0.66 -14.59
C GLU A 61 8.29 -1.33 -15.34
N ASP A 62 9.35 -0.58 -15.57
CA ASP A 62 10.59 -1.12 -16.12
C ASP A 62 11.44 -1.71 -14.99
N ASP A 63 12.08 -2.83 -15.31
CA ASP A 63 13.05 -3.50 -14.44
C ASP A 63 12.52 -3.85 -13.05
N ILE A 64 12.36 -5.14 -12.79
CA ILE A 64 11.91 -5.66 -11.51
C ILE A 64 12.93 -6.64 -10.91
N LYS A 65 12.98 -6.69 -9.59
CA LYS A 65 13.71 -7.71 -8.81
C LYS A 65 12.89 -8.09 -7.58
N ALA A 66 13.23 -9.19 -6.94
CA ALA A 66 12.67 -9.59 -5.65
C ALA A 66 13.78 -10.13 -4.77
N SER A 67 14.40 -9.25 -4.01
CA SER A 67 15.55 -9.53 -3.14
C SER A 67 15.15 -9.73 -1.68
N VAL A 68 14.02 -9.13 -1.28
CA VAL A 68 13.47 -9.24 0.07
C VAL A 68 12.81 -10.61 0.24
N THR A 69 13.30 -11.40 1.18
CA THR A 69 12.89 -12.80 1.39
C THR A 69 12.01 -13.03 2.60
N GLU A 70 11.87 -12.06 3.48
CA GLU A 70 11.10 -12.16 4.72
C GLU A 70 10.25 -10.92 5.00
N ASP A 71 9.20 -11.10 5.78
CA ASP A 71 8.41 -9.99 6.30
C ASP A 71 9.24 -9.14 7.27
N GLN A 72 8.90 -7.85 7.40
CA GLN A 72 9.66 -6.84 8.15
C GLN A 72 11.07 -6.56 7.58
N GLY A 73 11.36 -7.04 6.37
CA GLY A 73 12.56 -6.69 5.60
C GLY A 73 12.47 -5.26 5.03
N ARG A 74 13.47 -4.88 4.25
CA ARG A 74 13.55 -3.57 3.58
C ARG A 74 12.70 -3.57 2.30
N THR A 75 11.39 -3.66 2.45
CA THR A 75 10.42 -3.83 1.34
C THR A 75 10.54 -2.78 0.25
N TRP A 76 10.84 -1.54 0.61
CA TRP A 76 10.99 -0.39 -0.29
C TRP A 76 12.17 -0.52 -1.29
N THR A 77 13.12 -1.43 -1.04
CA THR A 77 14.28 -1.63 -1.93
C THR A 77 13.95 -2.44 -3.18
N ASP A 78 12.85 -3.18 -3.16
CA ASP A 78 12.27 -3.91 -4.29
C ASP A 78 11.09 -3.13 -4.89
N PRO A 79 10.50 -3.56 -6.02
CA PRO A 79 9.21 -3.05 -6.46
C PRO A 79 8.18 -3.14 -5.34
N CYS A 80 7.79 -2.00 -4.77
CA CYS A 80 6.95 -1.90 -3.59
C CYS A 80 5.71 -1.04 -3.85
N VAL A 81 4.58 -1.47 -3.31
CA VAL A 81 3.35 -0.69 -3.18
C VAL A 81 3.01 -0.53 -1.72
N GLU A 82 2.47 0.63 -1.35
CA GLU A 82 2.29 0.93 0.06
C GLU A 82 0.91 1.54 0.33
N PHE A 83 0.37 1.20 1.48
CA PHE A 83 -0.83 1.78 2.05
C PHE A 83 -0.53 2.30 3.45
N PHE A 84 -0.55 3.62 3.61
CA PHE A 84 -0.40 4.25 4.91
C PHE A 84 -1.76 4.78 5.36
N VAL A 85 -2.14 4.51 6.61
CA VAL A 85 -3.47 4.84 7.12
C VAL A 85 -3.44 5.32 8.56
N SER A 86 -4.13 6.43 8.84
CA SER A 86 -4.45 6.90 10.17
C SER A 86 -5.95 6.64 10.44
N PRO A 87 -6.28 5.69 11.31
CA PRO A 87 -7.66 5.37 11.63
C PRO A 87 -8.44 6.50 12.30
N GLU A 88 -7.74 7.35 13.04
CA GLU A 88 -8.30 8.48 13.80
C GLU A 88 -8.17 9.82 13.04
N GLY A 89 -7.51 9.83 11.88
CA GLY A 89 -7.24 11.04 11.13
C GLY A 89 -6.30 12.03 11.82
N ASN A 90 -5.48 11.53 12.76
CA ASN A 90 -4.45 12.26 13.46
C ASN A 90 -3.05 11.96 12.87
N LEU A 91 -1.98 12.26 13.61
CA LEU A 91 -0.61 12.01 13.17
C LEU A 91 -0.11 10.58 13.44
N ASP A 92 -0.88 9.79 14.20
CA ASP A 92 -0.59 8.36 14.38
C ASP A 92 -1.08 7.58 13.17
N TYR A 93 -0.26 6.71 12.62
CA TYR A 93 -0.62 5.96 11.42
C TYR A 93 0.07 4.60 11.36
N TYR A 94 -0.40 3.76 10.45
CA TYR A 94 0.21 2.49 10.08
C TYR A 94 0.77 2.58 8.67
N ASN A 95 1.91 1.94 8.41
CA ASN A 95 2.41 1.67 7.08
C ASN A 95 2.28 0.17 6.76
N PHE A 96 1.67 -0.13 5.64
CA PHE A 96 1.66 -1.46 5.00
C PHE A 96 2.49 -1.31 3.73
N GLU A 97 3.67 -1.90 3.69
CA GLU A 97 4.58 -1.84 2.54
C GLU A 97 4.75 -3.25 1.99
N CYS A 98 4.26 -3.50 0.78
CA CYS A 98 4.21 -4.82 0.18
C CYS A 98 5.04 -4.89 -1.09
N THR A 99 5.98 -5.84 -1.15
CA THR A 99 6.76 -6.08 -2.36
C THR A 99 5.94 -6.77 -3.45
N CYS A 100 6.43 -6.77 -4.68
CA CYS A 100 5.83 -7.48 -5.81
C CYS A 100 5.72 -9.01 -5.60
N THR A 101 6.40 -9.57 -4.61
CA THR A 101 6.32 -10.98 -4.19
C THR A 101 5.58 -11.19 -2.87
N GLY A 102 4.93 -10.13 -2.34
CA GLY A 102 4.04 -10.22 -1.17
C GLY A 102 4.77 -10.24 0.17
N LYS A 103 6.03 -9.82 0.25
CA LYS A 103 6.69 -9.59 1.55
C LYS A 103 6.18 -8.27 2.12
N LEU A 104 5.81 -8.27 3.40
CA LEU A 104 5.13 -7.16 4.06
C LEU A 104 5.98 -6.60 5.19
N LEU A 105 6.14 -5.28 5.19
CA LEU A 105 6.52 -4.53 6.37
C LEU A 105 5.25 -3.83 6.88
N LEU A 106 4.97 -3.99 8.16
CA LEU A 106 3.85 -3.36 8.86
C LEU A 106 4.32 -2.82 10.19
N ALA A 107 4.11 -1.54 10.42
CA ALA A 107 4.39 -0.91 11.69
C ALA A 107 3.33 0.15 12.05
N TRP A 108 3.21 0.44 13.33
CA TRP A 108 2.49 1.59 13.86
C TRP A 108 3.47 2.71 14.19
N HIS A 109 3.15 3.90 13.74
CA HIS A 109 3.94 5.12 13.91
C HIS A 109 3.17 6.12 14.77
N PRO A 110 3.40 6.17 16.08
CA PRO A 110 2.85 7.22 16.93
C PRO A 110 3.58 8.54 16.70
N ALA A 111 2.85 9.66 16.82
CA ALA A 111 3.39 11.00 16.60
C ALA A 111 4.53 11.38 17.57
N ASP A 112 4.49 10.86 18.78
CA ASP A 112 5.35 11.26 19.95
C ASP A 112 6.04 10.09 20.63
N ALA A 113 6.09 8.90 20.02
CA ALA A 113 6.77 7.74 20.58
C ALA A 113 7.54 6.94 19.51
N THR A 114 8.18 5.88 19.93
CA THR A 114 8.94 5.01 19.02
C THR A 114 8.00 4.16 18.17
N THR A 115 8.31 4.06 16.89
CA THR A 115 7.64 3.15 15.94
C THR A 115 7.61 1.71 16.49
N GLU A 116 6.46 1.06 16.35
CA GLU A 116 6.25 -0.31 16.77
C GLU A 116 5.96 -1.22 15.57
N ALA A 117 6.87 -2.15 15.31
CA ALA A 117 6.68 -3.15 14.27
C ALA A 117 5.59 -4.17 14.67
N ALA A 118 4.77 -4.57 13.71
CA ALA A 118 3.76 -5.61 13.92
C ALA A 118 4.42 -6.96 14.24
N GLY A 119 3.85 -7.65 15.20
CA GLY A 119 4.24 -9.03 15.52
C GLY A 119 3.78 -10.02 14.43
N LYS A 120 4.38 -11.21 14.46
CA LYS A 120 4.11 -12.27 13.46
C LYS A 120 2.62 -12.60 13.31
N GLU A 121 1.86 -12.63 14.38
CA GLU A 121 0.42 -12.95 14.34
C GLU A 121 -0.37 -11.91 13.53
N VAL A 122 -0.03 -10.63 13.65
CA VAL A 122 -0.63 -9.55 12.89
C VAL A 122 -0.23 -9.64 11.42
N LEU A 123 1.05 -9.88 11.12
CA LEU A 123 1.55 -10.06 9.76
C LEU A 123 0.87 -11.23 9.05
N ASP A 124 0.73 -12.37 9.72
CA ASP A 124 0.07 -13.58 9.20
C ASP A 124 -1.43 -13.36 8.94
N SER A 125 -2.08 -12.43 9.66
CA SER A 125 -3.48 -12.09 9.47
C SER A 125 -3.74 -11.33 8.18
N VAL A 126 -2.77 -10.59 7.67
CA VAL A 126 -2.84 -9.89 6.37
C VAL A 126 -2.55 -10.88 5.25
N LYS A 127 -3.57 -11.24 4.47
CA LYS A 127 -3.38 -12.14 3.32
C LYS A 127 -2.87 -11.37 2.12
N ARG A 128 -1.88 -11.92 1.43
CA ARG A 128 -1.25 -11.33 0.26
C ARG A 128 -1.23 -12.35 -0.89
N THR A 129 -1.68 -11.91 -2.07
CA THR A 129 -1.73 -12.75 -3.28
C THR A 129 -1.01 -12.01 -4.41
N PRO A 130 0.32 -12.18 -4.53
CA PRO A 130 1.11 -11.58 -5.60
C PRO A 130 0.98 -12.37 -6.90
N SER A 131 0.88 -11.67 -8.04
CA SER A 131 0.77 -12.30 -9.37
C SER A 131 2.09 -12.93 -9.86
N LEU A 132 3.23 -12.46 -9.35
CA LEU A 132 4.56 -12.97 -9.70
C LEU A 132 5.00 -14.20 -8.89
N GLY A 133 4.14 -14.68 -7.97
CA GLY A 133 4.50 -15.69 -6.99
C GLY A 133 5.28 -15.13 -5.82
N THR A 134 5.71 -16.01 -4.91
CA THR A 134 6.32 -15.63 -3.62
C THR A 134 7.83 -15.83 -3.57
N GLU A 135 8.40 -16.42 -4.62
CA GLU A 135 9.82 -16.74 -4.67
C GLU A 135 10.67 -15.54 -5.09
N PRO A 136 11.85 -15.36 -4.49
CA PRO A 136 12.78 -14.31 -4.87
C PRO A 136 13.32 -14.54 -6.28
N PHE A 137 13.68 -13.44 -6.95
CA PHE A 137 14.32 -13.47 -8.26
C PHE A 137 15.28 -12.28 -8.44
N GLY A 138 16.29 -12.49 -9.29
CA GLY A 138 17.23 -11.44 -9.68
C GLY A 138 16.59 -10.40 -10.60
N LEU A 139 17.39 -9.38 -10.98
CA LEU A 139 16.93 -8.34 -11.90
C LEU A 139 16.39 -8.93 -13.21
N ARG A 140 15.20 -8.50 -13.59
CA ARG A 140 14.57 -8.74 -14.88
C ARG A 140 14.41 -7.39 -15.57
N GLU A 141 15.11 -7.21 -16.67
CA GLU A 141 15.11 -5.96 -17.44
C GLU A 141 13.89 -5.84 -18.35
N GLY A 142 13.48 -4.59 -18.63
CA GLY A 142 12.38 -4.23 -19.52
C GLY A 142 11.04 -4.11 -18.81
N GLU A 143 9.97 -3.84 -19.59
CA GLU A 143 8.64 -3.60 -19.06
C GLU A 143 7.99 -4.87 -18.49
N HIS A 144 7.54 -4.78 -17.24
CA HIS A 144 6.83 -5.85 -16.53
C HIS A 144 5.52 -5.33 -15.92
N SER A 145 4.48 -6.14 -15.99
CA SER A 145 3.22 -5.90 -15.29
C SER A 145 3.04 -6.91 -14.16
N TRP A 146 2.63 -6.42 -13.00
CA TRP A 146 2.34 -7.26 -11.84
C TRP A 146 1.21 -6.67 -10.99
N SER A 147 0.68 -7.48 -10.12
CA SER A 147 -0.33 -7.07 -9.15
C SER A 147 -0.14 -7.80 -7.83
N VAL A 148 -0.63 -7.21 -6.76
CA VAL A 148 -0.80 -7.87 -5.47
C VAL A 148 -2.16 -7.54 -4.89
N ILE A 149 -2.86 -8.56 -4.36
CA ILE A 149 -4.08 -8.38 -3.59
C ILE A 149 -3.71 -8.50 -2.11
N GLU A 150 -4.08 -7.49 -1.35
CA GLU A 150 -3.98 -7.48 0.11
C GLU A 150 -5.39 -7.56 0.71
N VAL A 151 -5.57 -8.46 1.70
CA VAL A 151 -6.78 -8.53 2.51
C VAL A 151 -6.37 -8.22 3.94
N ILE A 152 -6.72 -7.02 4.38
CA ILE A 152 -6.28 -6.42 5.65
C ILE A 152 -7.46 -6.47 6.63
N PRO A 153 -7.44 -7.34 7.65
CA PRO A 153 -8.48 -7.33 8.68
C PRO A 153 -8.37 -6.05 9.51
N ALA A 154 -9.50 -5.55 10.00
CA ALA A 154 -9.53 -4.33 10.84
C ALA A 154 -8.62 -4.48 12.08
N THR A 155 -8.49 -5.70 12.61
CA THR A 155 -7.60 -6.03 13.73
C THR A 155 -6.10 -5.93 13.41
N ALA A 156 -5.71 -5.82 12.12
CA ALA A 156 -4.33 -5.52 11.75
C ALA A 156 -3.91 -4.10 12.12
N LEU A 157 -4.89 -3.21 12.40
CA LEU A 157 -4.66 -1.90 13.01
C LEU A 157 -4.53 -2.06 14.53
N PHE A 158 -3.57 -2.83 14.98
CA PHE A 158 -3.42 -3.47 16.29
C PHE A 158 -3.31 -2.54 17.51
N ARG A 159 -3.20 -1.22 17.31
CA ARG A 159 -3.16 -0.19 18.36
C ARG A 159 -4.40 0.72 18.37
N SER A 160 -5.27 0.64 17.36
CA SER A 160 -6.39 1.55 17.18
C SER A 160 -7.70 1.07 17.83
N GLY A 161 -7.82 -0.23 18.14
CA GLY A 161 -9.09 -0.82 18.60
C GLY A 161 -10.19 -0.85 17.53
N VAL A 162 -9.86 -0.65 16.25
CA VAL A 162 -10.81 -0.75 15.14
C VAL A 162 -11.17 -2.21 14.91
N GLU A 163 -12.46 -2.55 15.08
CA GLU A 163 -12.99 -3.90 14.87
C GLU A 163 -13.80 -4.04 13.58
N SER A 164 -14.19 -2.89 12.99
CA SER A 164 -14.96 -2.83 11.74
C SER A 164 -14.63 -1.55 10.98
N PHE A 165 -14.68 -1.64 9.66
CA PHE A 165 -14.56 -0.50 8.76
C PHE A 165 -15.91 0.21 8.52
N ASP A 166 -17.05 -0.39 8.87
CA ASP A 166 -18.38 0.14 8.59
C ASP A 166 -18.56 1.58 9.09
N GLY A 167 -18.90 2.48 8.17
CA GLY A 167 -19.17 3.89 8.46
C GLY A 167 -17.97 4.69 8.96
N LYS A 168 -16.76 4.14 8.88
CA LYS A 168 -15.55 4.83 9.33
C LYS A 168 -15.11 5.90 8.33
N LYS A 169 -14.46 6.92 8.88
CA LYS A 169 -13.65 7.87 8.12
C LYS A 169 -12.23 7.79 8.63
N MET A 170 -11.29 7.64 7.72
CA MET A 170 -9.86 7.54 8.01
C MET A 170 -9.11 8.48 7.08
N THR A 171 -7.86 8.83 7.41
CA THR A 171 -6.98 9.45 6.44
C THR A 171 -5.92 8.45 5.99
N ALA A 172 -5.52 8.53 4.71
CA ALA A 172 -4.59 7.57 4.13
C ALA A 172 -3.86 8.13 2.91
N ASN A 173 -2.79 7.44 2.53
CA ASN A 173 -2.19 7.62 1.22
C ASN A 173 -1.74 6.27 0.65
N PHE A 174 -1.53 6.22 -0.65
CA PHE A 174 -1.08 5.04 -1.38
C PHE A 174 0.16 5.42 -2.19
N TYR A 175 1.15 4.53 -2.21
CA TYR A 175 2.43 4.83 -2.79
C TYR A 175 2.93 3.71 -3.70
N LYS A 176 3.88 4.07 -4.56
CA LYS A 176 4.69 3.18 -5.36
C LYS A 176 6.13 3.65 -5.28
N CYS A 177 7.01 2.74 -4.89
CA CYS A 177 8.44 3.00 -4.87
C CYS A 177 9.26 1.80 -5.35
N GLY A 178 10.55 2.01 -5.43
CA GLY A 178 11.57 1.02 -5.74
C GLY A 178 12.94 1.68 -5.61
N ASP A 179 13.40 1.86 -4.37
CA ASP A 179 14.56 2.70 -4.04
C ASP A 179 15.88 2.15 -4.60
N GLU A 180 16.01 0.83 -4.68
CA GLU A 180 17.23 0.17 -5.19
C GLU A 180 17.02 -0.51 -6.54
N LEU A 181 16.01 -0.09 -7.30
CA LEU A 181 15.87 -0.45 -8.70
C LEU A 181 16.83 0.37 -9.57
N PRO A 182 17.15 -0.08 -10.81
CA PRO A 182 18.00 0.67 -11.72
C PRO A 182 17.53 2.12 -11.95
N THR A 183 16.21 2.33 -11.90
CA THR A 183 15.57 3.65 -11.97
C THR A 183 14.72 3.89 -10.72
N PRO A 184 15.29 4.44 -9.63
CA PRO A 184 14.55 4.74 -8.41
C PRO A 184 13.38 5.69 -8.67
N HIS A 185 12.26 5.47 -7.97
CA HIS A 185 11.06 6.28 -8.16
C HIS A 185 10.17 6.30 -6.91
N PHE A 186 9.42 7.40 -6.76
CA PHE A 186 8.59 7.69 -5.59
C PHE A 186 7.30 8.37 -6.03
N LEU A 187 6.20 7.63 -6.09
CA LEU A 187 4.89 8.15 -6.46
C LEU A 187 3.91 8.05 -5.32
N SER A 188 2.96 8.99 -5.28
CA SER A 188 1.85 8.96 -4.33
C SER A 188 0.48 9.11 -5.02
N TRP A 189 -0.58 8.67 -4.33
CA TRP A 189 -1.96 8.93 -4.74
C TRP A 189 -2.37 10.37 -4.39
N ASN A 190 -2.27 10.78 -3.13
CA ASN A 190 -2.44 12.18 -2.72
C ASN A 190 -1.07 12.88 -2.77
N PRO A 191 -0.95 14.09 -3.33
CA PRO A 191 0.33 14.76 -3.48
C PRO A 191 1.00 15.05 -2.14
N ILE A 192 2.35 15.06 -2.17
CA ILE A 192 3.20 15.39 -1.03
C ILE A 192 4.01 16.63 -1.37
N GLU A 193 3.98 17.63 -0.49
CA GLU A 193 4.83 18.82 -0.55
C GLU A 193 5.94 18.72 0.50
N TRP A 194 7.07 18.15 0.11
CA TRP A 194 8.24 18.01 0.98
C TRP A 194 9.53 18.08 0.17
N LYS A 195 10.62 18.53 0.82
CA LYS A 195 11.88 18.80 0.13
C LYS A 195 12.56 17.55 -0.42
N GLU A 196 12.48 16.45 0.30
CA GLU A 196 13.14 15.18 -0.04
C GLU A 196 12.13 14.04 -0.06
N PRO A 197 12.35 12.93 -0.81
CA PRO A 197 11.45 11.80 -0.80
C PRO A 197 11.16 11.30 0.61
N SER A 198 9.89 11.38 1.00
CA SER A 198 9.41 10.88 2.27
C SER A 198 7.89 10.66 2.21
N PHE A 199 7.46 9.43 2.39
CA PHE A 199 6.05 9.05 2.45
C PHE A 199 5.45 9.22 3.85
N HIS A 200 6.30 9.30 4.88
CA HIS A 200 5.92 9.45 6.28
C HIS A 200 5.42 10.88 6.60
N ARG A 201 4.31 11.27 5.92
CA ARG A 201 3.68 12.60 6.00
C ARG A 201 2.19 12.48 6.25
N PRO A 202 1.77 12.03 7.46
CA PRO A 202 0.34 11.82 7.76
C PRO A 202 -0.49 13.10 7.63
N GLU A 203 0.12 14.28 7.83
CA GLU A 203 -0.52 15.58 7.65
C GLU A 203 -0.93 15.87 6.18
N GLN A 204 -0.44 15.07 5.25
CA GLN A 204 -0.73 15.19 3.80
C GLN A 204 -1.48 13.97 3.25
N PHE A 205 -2.11 13.19 4.11
CA PHE A 205 -2.97 12.09 3.69
C PHE A 205 -4.27 12.61 3.05
N GLY A 206 -4.85 11.81 2.17
CA GLY A 206 -6.21 11.99 1.66
C GLY A 206 -7.23 11.35 2.60
N GLU A 207 -8.52 11.43 2.25
CA GLU A 207 -9.62 10.90 3.06
C GLU A 207 -10.17 9.60 2.46
N LEU A 208 -10.44 8.62 3.31
CA LEU A 208 -11.19 7.40 3.00
C LEU A 208 -12.51 7.40 3.78
N VAL A 209 -13.62 7.22 3.07
CA VAL A 209 -14.97 7.13 3.63
C VAL A 209 -15.50 5.73 3.36
N PHE A 210 -15.66 4.93 4.39
CA PHE A 210 -16.16 3.56 4.29
C PHE A 210 -17.69 3.56 4.38
N GLU A 211 -18.38 2.86 3.44
CA GLU A 211 -19.84 2.69 3.44
C GLU A 211 -20.34 1.77 4.56
#